data_c1c2a612ef86726d80ed818b75d1143e
#
_entry.id   c1c2a612ef86726d80ed818b75d1143e
#
_cell.length_a   1.000
_cell.length_b   1.000
_cell.length_c   1.000
_cell.angle_alpha   90.00
_cell.angle_beta   90.00
_cell.angle_gamma   90.00
#
_symmetry.space_group_name_H-M   'P 1'
#
loop_
_entity.id
_entity.type
_entity.pdbx_description
1 polymer ?
#
loop_
_entity_poly.entity_id
_entity_poly.type
_entity_poly.pdbx_seq_one_letter_code
_entity_poly.pdbx_strand_id
1 'polypeptide(L)'
;KGCLTCDSVENVKILGHGMLLEPQQGISVAYSKNVLIDGITVVNSRHYTVSGGQSQGITIKNLKSFSYQGWSDGLDFMSCSDVVIDDVFLRNSDDCIAIYTHRWNYYGDSRNICVLNSTLWADIAHPINIGTHGNTETGDEVLEDIVFRNIDILEHDEDDRDYQGCMTINVGDHNLAQNITFEDIRVEHIQEGQLFHLRVMYNQKYNTGPGRGVKNITFRNISCTGKYINPSLIEGYDKNRKIENVLFENIVLNGKRITSLKELNIDKKDFVEKIRIK
;
A
#
# COMPACT_ATOMS: atom_id res chain seq x y z
N LYS A 1 -13.59 -13.64 -10.21
CA LYS A 1 -12.47 -14.56 -10.51
C LYS A 1 -11.59 -13.91 -11.58
N GLY A 2 -10.28 -14.09 -11.45
CA GLY A 2 -9.32 -13.62 -12.43
C GLY A 2 -9.43 -14.33 -13.78
N CYS A 3 -8.83 -13.74 -14.80
CA CYS A 3 -8.63 -14.39 -16.10
C CYS A 3 -7.77 -15.68 -15.94
N LEU A 4 -6.73 -15.58 -15.08
CA LEU A 4 -6.00 -16.71 -14.56
C LEU A 4 -6.30 -16.85 -13.07
N THR A 5 -6.59 -18.05 -12.60
CA THR A 5 -6.97 -18.28 -11.21
C THR A 5 -6.18 -19.43 -10.59
N CYS A 6 -5.51 -19.14 -9.46
CA CYS A 6 -4.95 -20.12 -8.54
C CYS A 6 -5.88 -20.15 -7.31
N ASP A 7 -6.62 -21.22 -7.13
CA ASP A 7 -7.56 -21.36 -6.01
C ASP A 7 -7.32 -22.68 -5.31
N SER A 8 -6.95 -22.62 -4.03
CA SER A 8 -6.66 -23.80 -3.21
C SER A 8 -5.59 -24.72 -3.81
N VAL A 9 -4.51 -24.13 -4.35
CA VAL A 9 -3.41 -24.87 -5.01
C VAL A 9 -2.07 -24.57 -4.35
N GLU A 10 -1.09 -25.45 -4.59
CA GLU A 10 0.27 -25.27 -4.09
C GLU A 10 1.32 -25.45 -5.20
N ASN A 11 2.44 -24.71 -5.08
CA ASN A 11 3.61 -24.85 -5.97
C ASN A 11 3.29 -24.58 -7.45
N VAL A 12 2.52 -23.53 -7.72
CA VAL A 12 2.12 -23.13 -9.08
C VAL A 12 3.04 -22.03 -9.60
N LYS A 13 3.35 -22.08 -10.89
CA LYS A 13 4.08 -21.04 -11.59
C LYS A 13 3.30 -20.56 -12.81
N ILE A 14 3.12 -19.25 -12.93
CA ILE A 14 2.60 -18.57 -14.11
C ILE A 14 3.77 -17.79 -14.69
N LEU A 15 4.31 -18.28 -15.81
CA LEU A 15 5.56 -17.77 -16.39
C LEU A 15 5.36 -17.34 -17.83
N GLY A 16 6.09 -16.33 -18.23
CA GLY A 16 6.19 -15.92 -19.64
C GLY A 16 6.01 -14.42 -19.81
N HIS A 17 6.18 -13.96 -21.06
CA HIS A 17 6.07 -12.56 -21.43
C HIS A 17 4.76 -12.29 -22.21
N GLY A 18 3.73 -13.06 -21.92
CA GLY A 18 2.41 -12.88 -22.51
C GLY A 18 1.67 -11.66 -21.96
N MET A 19 0.58 -11.31 -22.63
CA MET A 19 -0.27 -10.18 -22.28
C MET A 19 -1.70 -10.67 -22.01
N LEU A 20 -2.29 -10.21 -20.91
CA LEU A 20 -3.73 -10.27 -20.66
C LEU A 20 -4.33 -8.92 -21.04
N LEU A 21 -5.17 -8.92 -22.06
CA LEU A 21 -5.79 -7.69 -22.60
C LEU A 21 -7.24 -7.60 -22.13
N GLU A 22 -7.57 -6.48 -21.50
CA GLU A 22 -8.92 -6.13 -21.02
C GLU A 22 -9.62 -7.24 -20.17
N PRO A 23 -8.90 -7.90 -19.25
CA PRO A 23 -9.57 -8.88 -18.41
C PRO A 23 -10.54 -8.18 -17.44
N GLN A 24 -11.58 -8.90 -16.99
CA GLN A 24 -12.41 -8.41 -15.88
C GLN A 24 -11.60 -8.25 -14.59
N GLN A 25 -10.67 -9.17 -14.38
CA GLN A 25 -9.63 -9.16 -13.37
C GLN A 25 -8.46 -9.97 -13.92
N GLY A 26 -7.22 -9.55 -13.70
CA GLY A 26 -6.06 -10.23 -14.28
C GLY A 26 -5.82 -11.61 -13.66
N ILE A 27 -5.04 -11.69 -12.60
CA ILE A 27 -4.67 -12.94 -11.92
C ILE A 27 -5.25 -12.95 -10.51
N SER A 28 -5.89 -14.04 -10.11
CA SER A 28 -6.42 -14.23 -8.76
C SER A 28 -5.71 -15.40 -8.08
N VAL A 29 -5.19 -15.17 -6.87
CA VAL A 29 -4.53 -16.17 -6.03
C VAL A 29 -5.28 -16.26 -4.71
N ALA A 30 -6.04 -17.33 -4.49
CA ALA A 30 -6.87 -17.49 -3.30
C ALA A 30 -6.56 -18.83 -2.60
N TYR A 31 -6.48 -18.81 -1.27
CA TYR A 31 -6.26 -20.00 -0.42
C TYR A 31 -5.11 -20.88 -0.89
N SER A 32 -4.05 -20.27 -1.46
CA SER A 32 -2.99 -20.98 -2.18
C SER A 32 -1.63 -20.78 -1.52
N LYS A 33 -0.67 -21.67 -1.85
CA LYS A 33 0.70 -21.59 -1.31
C LYS A 33 1.75 -21.70 -2.41
N ASN A 34 2.85 -20.97 -2.26
CA ASN A 34 4.00 -21.02 -3.16
C ASN A 34 3.61 -20.77 -4.62
N VAL A 35 3.05 -19.59 -4.90
CA VAL A 35 2.66 -19.18 -6.26
C VAL A 35 3.68 -18.18 -6.80
N LEU A 36 4.26 -18.48 -7.95
CA LEU A 36 5.16 -17.59 -8.69
C LEU A 36 4.46 -17.03 -9.93
N ILE A 37 4.44 -15.72 -10.07
CA ILE A 37 3.99 -15.00 -11.27
C ILE A 37 5.21 -14.22 -11.81
N ASP A 38 5.64 -14.49 -13.04
CA ASP A 38 6.83 -13.88 -13.61
C ASP A 38 6.66 -13.52 -15.09
N GLY A 39 6.87 -12.25 -15.41
CA GLY A 39 6.98 -11.72 -16.77
C GLY A 39 5.67 -11.25 -17.43
N ILE A 40 4.52 -11.47 -16.80
CA ILE A 40 3.21 -11.17 -17.39
C ILE A 40 2.96 -9.66 -17.49
N THR A 41 2.33 -9.24 -18.59
CA THR A 41 1.80 -7.89 -18.77
C THR A 41 0.27 -7.92 -18.71
N VAL A 42 -0.34 -7.01 -17.95
CA VAL A 42 -1.80 -6.85 -17.89
C VAL A 42 -2.17 -5.46 -18.38
N VAL A 43 -3.07 -5.39 -19.34
CA VAL A 43 -3.50 -4.12 -19.94
C VAL A 43 -5.01 -3.96 -19.78
N ASN A 44 -5.41 -2.80 -19.26
CA ASN A 44 -6.81 -2.42 -19.06
C ASN A 44 -7.65 -3.45 -18.30
N SER A 45 -7.11 -3.98 -17.20
CA SER A 45 -7.92 -4.74 -16.26
C SER A 45 -9.07 -3.86 -15.77
N ARG A 46 -10.27 -4.42 -15.70
CA ARG A 46 -11.45 -3.68 -15.20
C ARG A 46 -11.56 -3.68 -13.68
N HIS A 47 -10.69 -4.43 -13.03
CA HIS A 47 -10.53 -4.52 -11.59
C HIS A 47 -9.06 -4.87 -11.29
N TYR A 48 -8.74 -5.55 -10.23
CA TYR A 48 -7.35 -5.89 -9.85
C TYR A 48 -6.51 -6.48 -10.99
N THR A 49 -5.28 -6.02 -11.11
CA THR A 49 -4.27 -6.68 -11.95
C THR A 49 -3.91 -8.04 -11.36
N VAL A 50 -3.55 -8.08 -10.07
CA VAL A 50 -3.39 -9.32 -9.30
C VAL A 50 -4.07 -9.15 -7.94
N SER A 51 -4.83 -10.14 -7.51
CA SER A 51 -5.33 -10.22 -6.15
C SER A 51 -4.83 -11.45 -5.42
N GLY A 52 -4.36 -11.28 -4.19
CA GLY A 52 -4.07 -12.33 -3.23
C GLY A 52 -5.12 -12.37 -2.12
N GLY A 53 -5.63 -13.54 -1.78
CA GLY A 53 -6.57 -13.71 -0.67
C GLY A 53 -6.26 -14.94 0.17
N GLN A 54 -6.05 -14.79 1.47
CA GLN A 54 -5.70 -15.85 2.44
C GLN A 54 -4.66 -16.85 1.89
N SER A 55 -3.58 -16.32 1.29
CA SER A 55 -2.56 -17.10 0.61
C SER A 55 -1.17 -16.82 1.20
N GLN A 56 -0.25 -17.77 1.03
CA GLN A 56 1.09 -17.71 1.59
C GLN A 56 2.16 -18.02 0.53
N GLY A 57 3.28 -17.27 0.56
CA GLY A 57 4.39 -17.51 -0.35
C GLY A 57 4.07 -17.09 -1.79
N ILE A 58 3.52 -15.90 -1.98
CA ILE A 58 3.30 -15.34 -3.32
C ILE A 58 4.54 -14.57 -3.75
N THR A 59 5.08 -14.90 -4.92
CA THR A 59 6.17 -14.15 -5.54
C THR A 59 5.71 -13.58 -6.88
N ILE A 60 5.84 -12.26 -7.05
CA ILE A 60 5.51 -11.56 -8.30
C ILE A 60 6.77 -10.87 -8.80
N LYS A 61 7.19 -11.18 -10.02
CA LYS A 61 8.38 -10.60 -10.64
C LYS A 61 8.13 -10.14 -12.07
N ASN A 62 8.86 -9.09 -12.49
CA ASN A 62 8.82 -8.60 -13.88
C ASN A 62 7.39 -8.37 -14.42
N LEU A 63 6.42 -8.10 -13.56
CA LEU A 63 5.03 -7.86 -13.97
C LEU A 63 4.86 -6.40 -14.37
N LYS A 64 4.07 -6.17 -15.40
CA LYS A 64 3.67 -4.83 -15.83
C LYS A 64 2.15 -4.70 -15.86
N SER A 65 1.64 -3.60 -15.33
CA SER A 65 0.22 -3.25 -15.38
C SER A 65 0.04 -1.86 -15.98
N PHE A 66 -0.91 -1.76 -16.88
CA PHE A 66 -1.34 -0.48 -17.47
C PHE A 66 -2.86 -0.47 -17.53
N SER A 67 -3.53 0.38 -16.73
CA SER A 67 -4.97 0.48 -16.77
C SER A 67 -5.45 1.91 -16.53
N TYR A 68 -6.44 2.32 -17.33
CA TYR A 68 -7.16 3.58 -17.17
C TYR A 68 -8.62 3.37 -16.71
N GLN A 69 -9.02 2.15 -16.45
CA GLN A 69 -10.36 1.83 -15.97
C GLN A 69 -10.52 2.26 -14.51
N GLY A 70 -11.65 2.84 -14.13
CA GLY A 70 -11.96 3.08 -12.73
C GLY A 70 -11.97 1.78 -11.92
N TRP A 71 -11.48 1.82 -10.68
CA TRP A 71 -11.28 0.67 -9.78
C TRP A 71 -10.31 -0.41 -10.29
N SER A 72 -9.37 0.01 -11.11
CA SER A 72 -8.34 -0.90 -11.65
C SER A 72 -7.06 -0.83 -10.81
N ASP A 73 -7.13 -1.39 -9.62
CA ASP A 73 -5.98 -1.51 -8.74
C ASP A 73 -4.88 -2.39 -9.38
N GLY A 74 -3.68 -2.20 -8.94
CA GLY A 74 -2.54 -3.02 -9.34
C GLY A 74 -2.52 -4.34 -8.59
N LEU A 75 -1.88 -4.37 -7.43
CA LEU A 75 -1.65 -5.58 -6.65
C LEU A 75 -2.32 -5.46 -5.28
N ASP A 76 -3.38 -6.22 -5.06
CA ASP A 76 -4.14 -6.23 -3.82
C ASP A 76 -3.95 -7.51 -3.02
N PHE A 77 -3.56 -7.39 -1.76
CA PHE A 77 -3.37 -8.53 -0.86
C PHE A 77 -4.27 -8.43 0.36
N MET A 78 -5.05 -9.47 0.60
CA MET A 78 -6.02 -9.59 1.68
C MET A 78 -5.68 -10.83 2.50
N SER A 79 -5.25 -10.65 3.75
CA SER A 79 -4.86 -11.77 4.62
C SER A 79 -3.77 -12.66 4.01
N CYS A 80 -2.71 -12.06 3.46
CA CYS A 80 -1.62 -12.79 2.82
C CYS A 80 -0.32 -12.69 3.63
N SER A 81 0.49 -13.74 3.57
CA SER A 81 1.81 -13.76 4.22
C SER A 81 2.92 -14.25 3.28
N ASP A 82 4.15 -13.86 3.61
CA ASP A 82 5.34 -14.25 2.84
C ASP A 82 5.21 -13.85 1.36
N VAL A 83 4.90 -12.56 1.11
CA VAL A 83 4.72 -12.00 -0.23
C VAL A 83 5.98 -11.26 -0.66
N VAL A 84 6.49 -11.56 -1.85
CA VAL A 84 7.60 -10.85 -2.47
C VAL A 84 7.18 -10.30 -3.81
N ILE A 85 7.30 -8.97 -3.96
CA ILE A 85 7.05 -8.25 -5.22
C ILE A 85 8.39 -7.62 -5.62
N ASP A 86 8.87 -7.91 -6.83
CA ASP A 86 10.17 -7.48 -7.27
C ASP A 86 10.16 -7.11 -8.76
N ASP A 87 10.70 -5.94 -9.11
CA ASP A 87 10.81 -5.45 -10.48
C ASP A 87 9.44 -5.40 -11.21
N VAL A 88 8.46 -4.71 -10.60
CA VAL A 88 7.16 -4.48 -11.24
C VAL A 88 7.03 -3.03 -11.71
N PHE A 89 6.27 -2.82 -12.78
CA PHE A 89 5.83 -1.51 -13.24
C PHE A 89 4.31 -1.44 -13.21
N LEU A 90 3.75 -0.58 -12.37
CA LEU A 90 2.31 -0.45 -12.17
C LEU A 90 1.87 0.97 -12.52
N ARG A 91 1.06 1.11 -13.58
CA ARG A 91 0.30 2.33 -13.88
C ARG A 91 -1.18 2.01 -13.84
N ASN A 92 -1.83 2.44 -12.79
CA ASN A 92 -3.21 2.08 -12.49
C ASN A 92 -4.07 3.32 -12.16
N SER A 93 -5.36 3.23 -12.45
CA SER A 93 -6.35 4.26 -12.13
C SER A 93 -7.14 3.91 -10.88
N ASP A 94 -6.46 3.34 -9.92
CA ASP A 94 -6.79 3.13 -8.51
C ASP A 94 -5.47 2.74 -7.81
N ASP A 95 -5.50 2.20 -6.59
CA ASP A 95 -4.31 1.88 -5.80
C ASP A 95 -3.31 1.00 -6.59
N CYS A 96 -2.03 1.39 -6.66
CA CYS A 96 -1.03 0.53 -7.30
C CYS A 96 -0.75 -0.71 -6.46
N ILE A 97 -0.58 -0.56 -5.14
CA ILE A 97 -0.39 -1.67 -4.20
C ILE A 97 -1.26 -1.43 -2.97
N ALA A 98 -2.15 -2.37 -2.68
CA ALA A 98 -3.01 -2.33 -1.51
C ALA A 98 -2.84 -3.58 -0.62
N ILE A 99 -2.76 -3.38 0.71
CA ILE A 99 -2.56 -4.47 1.68
C ILE A 99 -3.59 -4.34 2.80
N TYR A 100 -4.45 -5.34 2.93
CA TYR A 100 -5.54 -5.41 3.89
C TYR A 100 -5.49 -6.66 4.74
N THR A 101 -6.16 -6.67 5.91
CA THR A 101 -6.37 -7.88 6.71
C THR A 101 -7.67 -8.57 6.38
N HIS A 102 -8.63 -7.84 5.81
CA HIS A 102 -9.93 -8.38 5.43
C HIS A 102 -10.50 -7.62 4.25
N ARG A 103 -10.97 -8.34 3.30
CA ARG A 103 -11.92 -7.87 2.27
C ARG A 103 -12.62 -9.08 1.66
N TRP A 104 -13.89 -8.92 1.26
CA TRP A 104 -14.71 -10.01 0.72
C TRP A 104 -14.82 -11.17 1.72
N ASN A 105 -14.35 -12.35 1.36
CA ASN A 105 -14.38 -13.55 2.20
C ASN A 105 -13.00 -13.93 2.75
N TYR A 106 -12.03 -13.02 2.69
CA TYR A 106 -10.67 -13.25 3.18
C TYR A 106 -10.50 -12.62 4.55
N TYR A 107 -9.99 -13.38 5.50
CA TYR A 107 -9.81 -12.97 6.91
C TYR A 107 -8.47 -13.44 7.43
N GLY A 108 -7.81 -12.60 8.19
CA GLY A 108 -6.56 -12.93 8.88
C GLY A 108 -5.51 -11.83 8.75
N ASP A 109 -4.33 -12.13 9.25
CA ASP A 109 -3.21 -11.19 9.22
C ASP A 109 -2.61 -11.05 7.82
N SER A 110 -2.02 -9.89 7.56
CA SER A 110 -1.10 -9.68 6.45
C SER A 110 0.30 -9.41 7.00
N ARG A 111 1.24 -10.32 6.73
CA ARG A 111 2.58 -10.31 7.36
C ARG A 111 3.69 -10.65 6.39
N ASN A 112 4.89 -10.16 6.71
CA ASN A 112 6.10 -10.49 5.97
C ASN A 112 5.97 -10.26 4.47
N ILE A 113 5.72 -8.99 4.11
CA ILE A 113 5.51 -8.54 2.73
C ILE A 113 6.65 -7.62 2.33
N CYS A 114 7.33 -7.95 1.23
CA CYS A 114 8.43 -7.16 0.67
C CYS A 114 8.09 -6.69 -0.74
N VAL A 115 8.16 -5.39 -0.98
CA VAL A 115 8.05 -4.77 -2.31
C VAL A 115 9.40 -4.12 -2.63
N LEU A 116 10.01 -4.55 -3.73
CA LEU A 116 11.39 -4.23 -4.07
C LEU A 116 11.49 -3.73 -5.52
N ASN A 117 12.44 -2.81 -5.78
CA ASN A 117 12.93 -2.47 -7.12
C ASN A 117 11.82 -2.14 -8.13
N SER A 118 10.80 -1.42 -7.72
CA SER A 118 9.57 -1.29 -8.51
C SER A 118 9.23 0.17 -8.81
N THR A 119 8.42 0.36 -9.85
CA THR A 119 7.96 1.68 -10.28
C THR A 119 6.44 1.74 -10.22
N LEU A 120 5.91 2.76 -9.54
CA LEU A 120 4.49 2.96 -9.28
C LEU A 120 4.03 4.28 -9.88
N TRP A 121 2.89 4.25 -10.55
CA TRP A 121 2.23 5.41 -11.14
C TRP A 121 0.73 5.33 -10.88
N ALA A 122 0.25 6.02 -9.87
CA ALA A 122 -1.18 6.11 -9.59
C ALA A 122 -1.76 7.30 -10.37
N ASP A 123 -2.49 7.01 -11.45
CA ASP A 123 -3.21 8.05 -12.20
C ASP A 123 -4.36 8.63 -11.36
N ILE A 124 -4.93 7.82 -10.45
CA ILE A 124 -5.89 8.17 -9.41
C ILE A 124 -5.59 7.29 -8.20
N ALA A 125 -5.88 7.77 -6.99
CA ALA A 125 -5.69 7.10 -5.70
C ALA A 125 -4.21 6.93 -5.28
N HIS A 126 -3.83 5.82 -4.66
CA HIS A 126 -2.56 5.71 -3.95
C HIS A 126 -1.52 4.86 -4.68
N PRO A 127 -0.27 5.29 -4.74
CA PRO A 127 0.82 4.36 -5.06
C PRO A 127 0.93 3.21 -4.06
N ILE A 128 0.76 3.51 -2.77
CA ILE A 128 0.81 2.51 -1.68
C ILE A 128 -0.30 2.80 -0.67
N ASN A 129 -1.17 1.82 -0.44
CA ASN A 129 -2.26 1.90 0.52
C ASN A 129 -2.26 0.69 1.48
N ILE A 130 -2.17 0.92 2.78
CA ILE A 130 -2.12 -0.13 3.79
C ILE A 130 -3.23 0.08 4.80
N GLY A 131 -4.09 -0.92 5.01
CA GLY A 131 -4.91 -1.04 6.20
C GLY A 131 -6.37 -0.64 6.12
N THR A 132 -6.85 0.00 5.08
CA THR A 132 -8.21 0.56 4.97
C THR A 132 -9.31 -0.41 5.43
N HIS A 133 -9.28 -1.65 4.95
CA HIS A 133 -10.30 -2.66 5.27
C HIS A 133 -9.80 -3.67 6.30
N GLY A 134 -10.66 -4.02 7.25
CA GLY A 134 -10.38 -4.97 8.33
C GLY A 134 -11.65 -5.66 8.81
N ASN A 135 -11.49 -6.52 9.82
CA ASN A 135 -12.58 -7.29 10.40
C ASN A 135 -13.00 -6.71 11.74
N THR A 136 -14.19 -6.15 11.80
CA THR A 136 -14.75 -5.58 13.05
C THR A 136 -15.44 -6.62 13.93
N GLU A 137 -15.68 -7.83 13.45
CA GLU A 137 -16.37 -8.87 14.22
C GLU A 137 -15.42 -9.61 15.16
N THR A 138 -14.26 -10.03 14.65
CA THR A 138 -13.24 -10.77 15.44
C THR A 138 -12.06 -9.90 15.86
N GLY A 139 -11.67 -8.94 15.07
CA GLY A 139 -11.03 -7.69 15.46
C GLY A 139 -9.58 -7.70 15.93
N ASP A 140 -8.80 -8.75 15.75
CA ASP A 140 -7.43 -8.81 16.27
C ASP A 140 -6.35 -8.91 15.19
N GLU A 141 -6.72 -8.81 13.92
CA GLU A 141 -5.79 -8.95 12.81
C GLU A 141 -4.75 -7.82 12.76
N VAL A 142 -3.58 -8.16 12.22
CA VAL A 142 -2.46 -7.23 12.11
C VAL A 142 -1.91 -7.16 10.69
N LEU A 143 -1.39 -5.96 10.37
CA LEU A 143 -0.58 -5.66 9.21
C LEU A 143 0.83 -5.42 9.75
N GLU A 144 1.75 -6.38 9.55
CA GLU A 144 3.07 -6.24 10.15
C GLU A 144 4.22 -6.78 9.30
N ASP A 145 5.42 -6.29 9.62
CA ASP A 145 6.66 -6.70 8.97
C ASP A 145 6.59 -6.49 7.45
N ILE A 146 6.19 -5.27 7.05
CA ILE A 146 6.02 -4.86 5.66
C ILE A 146 7.15 -3.91 5.27
N VAL A 147 7.80 -4.18 4.14
CA VAL A 147 8.91 -3.37 3.64
C VAL A 147 8.68 -2.97 2.18
N PHE A 148 8.79 -1.68 1.91
CA PHE A 148 8.91 -1.11 0.57
C PHE A 148 10.33 -0.57 0.43
N ARG A 149 11.11 -1.09 -0.55
CA ARG A 149 12.50 -0.68 -0.74
C ARG A 149 12.85 -0.51 -2.20
N ASN A 150 13.55 0.58 -2.49
CA ASN A 150 13.98 0.93 -3.84
C ASN A 150 12.81 1.09 -4.81
N ILE A 151 11.95 2.07 -4.51
CA ILE A 151 10.70 2.32 -5.25
C ILE A 151 10.77 3.70 -5.90
N ASP A 152 10.40 3.78 -7.18
CA ASP A 152 10.12 5.03 -7.87
C ASP A 152 8.60 5.25 -7.94
N ILE A 153 8.12 6.36 -7.38
CA ILE A 153 6.73 6.80 -7.50
C ILE A 153 6.71 7.95 -8.48
N LEU A 154 6.16 7.72 -9.67
CA LEU A 154 6.16 8.70 -10.75
C LEU A 154 5.01 9.69 -10.64
N GLU A 155 3.85 9.25 -10.12
CA GLU A 155 2.65 10.07 -9.98
C GLU A 155 1.80 9.63 -8.79
N HIS A 156 1.14 10.61 -8.15
CA HIS A 156 0.09 10.42 -7.17
C HIS A 156 -0.98 11.49 -7.36
N ASP A 157 -2.26 11.08 -7.42
CA ASP A 157 -3.40 11.97 -7.57
C ASP A 157 -4.60 11.41 -6.78
N GLU A 158 -4.94 12.08 -5.66
CA GLU A 158 -6.10 11.75 -4.81
C GLU A 158 -6.70 13.03 -4.24
N ASP A 159 -7.95 13.31 -4.56
CA ASP A 159 -8.65 14.54 -4.18
C ASP A 159 -9.30 14.49 -2.79
N ASP A 160 -9.53 13.29 -2.22
CA ASP A 160 -10.08 13.12 -0.87
C ASP A 160 -9.02 13.38 0.20
N ARG A 161 -8.97 14.61 0.72
CA ARG A 161 -7.99 15.07 1.71
C ARG A 161 -7.90 14.21 2.98
N ASP A 162 -8.98 13.53 3.32
CA ASP A 162 -9.03 12.63 4.47
C ASP A 162 -8.53 11.22 4.14
N TYR A 163 -8.14 10.99 2.88
CA TYR A 163 -7.73 9.70 2.36
C TYR A 163 -6.63 9.80 1.29
N GLN A 164 -5.67 10.70 1.46
CA GLN A 164 -4.55 10.93 0.52
C GLN A 164 -3.29 10.17 0.95
N GLY A 165 -2.24 10.31 0.18
CA GLY A 165 -0.86 9.91 0.47
C GLY A 165 -0.20 9.04 -0.58
N CYS A 166 1.06 9.35 -0.91
CA CYS A 166 1.91 8.46 -1.70
C CYS A 166 2.27 7.19 -0.93
N MET A 167 2.57 7.36 0.36
CA MET A 167 2.89 6.30 1.30
C MET A 167 1.85 6.38 2.43
N THR A 168 0.85 5.50 2.34
CA THR A 168 -0.36 5.61 3.15
C THR A 168 -0.52 4.41 4.07
N ILE A 169 -0.78 4.68 5.35
CA ILE A 169 -1.23 3.71 6.34
C ILE A 169 -2.52 4.26 6.95
N ASN A 170 -3.64 3.80 6.44
CA ASN A 170 -4.98 4.16 6.89
C ASN A 170 -5.62 2.97 7.59
N VAL A 171 -5.56 2.91 8.92
CA VAL A 171 -6.07 1.78 9.68
C VAL A 171 -7.50 2.02 10.13
N GLY A 172 -8.43 1.30 9.53
CA GLY A 172 -9.82 1.19 9.94
C GLY A 172 -10.15 -0.21 10.44
N ASP A 173 -11.40 -0.47 10.78
CA ASP A 173 -11.99 -1.80 11.04
C ASP A 173 -11.15 -2.70 11.95
N HIS A 174 -10.73 -2.18 13.11
CA HIS A 174 -9.93 -2.87 14.11
C HIS A 174 -8.52 -3.33 13.66
N ASN A 175 -8.03 -2.91 12.50
CA ASN A 175 -6.66 -3.18 12.09
C ASN A 175 -5.65 -2.58 13.07
N LEU A 176 -4.53 -3.29 13.26
CA LEU A 176 -3.31 -2.74 13.83
C LEU A 176 -2.21 -2.83 12.77
N ALA A 177 -1.60 -1.70 12.42
CA ALA A 177 -0.44 -1.68 11.54
C ALA A 177 0.83 -1.46 12.37
N GLN A 178 1.85 -2.33 12.18
CA GLN A 178 3.10 -2.19 12.92
C GLN A 178 4.33 -2.71 12.17
N ASN A 179 5.51 -2.20 12.54
CA ASN A 179 6.80 -2.61 11.97
C ASN A 179 6.82 -2.47 10.44
N ILE A 180 6.47 -1.29 9.94
CA ILE A 180 6.44 -1.01 8.50
C ILE A 180 7.55 -0.05 8.13
N THR A 181 8.29 -0.38 7.08
CA THR A 181 9.42 0.41 6.61
C THR A 181 9.27 0.79 5.14
N PHE A 182 9.43 2.08 4.87
CA PHE A 182 9.58 2.66 3.55
C PHE A 182 11.03 3.14 3.43
N GLU A 183 11.80 2.57 2.51
CA GLU A 183 13.23 2.82 2.38
C GLU A 183 13.66 3.01 0.93
N ASP A 184 14.53 3.99 0.69
CA ASP A 184 15.05 4.29 -0.66
C ASP A 184 13.93 4.57 -1.67
N ILE A 185 13.01 5.48 -1.33
CA ILE A 185 11.86 5.83 -2.19
C ILE A 185 12.06 7.21 -2.81
N ARG A 186 11.81 7.30 -4.10
CA ARG A 186 11.89 8.54 -4.89
C ARG A 186 10.52 8.87 -5.44
N VAL A 187 9.98 10.04 -5.05
CA VAL A 187 8.69 10.55 -5.55
C VAL A 187 8.97 11.68 -6.51
N GLU A 188 8.50 11.55 -7.76
CA GLU A 188 8.74 12.54 -8.80
C GLU A 188 7.66 13.61 -8.84
N HIS A 189 6.39 13.21 -8.78
CA HIS A 189 5.27 14.14 -8.89
C HIS A 189 4.09 13.75 -7.99
N ILE A 190 3.45 14.76 -7.43
CA ILE A 190 2.15 14.68 -6.76
C ILE A 190 1.28 15.76 -7.40
N GLN A 191 0.25 15.35 -8.15
CA GLN A 191 -0.67 16.25 -8.82
C GLN A 191 -1.60 16.88 -7.80
N GLU A 192 -2.30 16.06 -7.02
CA GLU A 192 -3.02 16.43 -5.82
C GLU A 192 -2.86 15.32 -4.77
N GLY A 193 -2.53 15.69 -3.52
CA GLY A 193 -2.36 14.68 -2.49
C GLY A 193 -1.33 15.05 -1.42
N GLN A 194 -0.82 14.03 -0.75
CA GLN A 194 0.12 14.13 0.36
C GLN A 194 1.31 13.19 0.13
N LEU A 195 2.47 13.53 0.68
CA LEU A 195 3.63 12.64 0.61
C LEU A 195 3.49 11.47 1.59
N PHE A 196 3.11 11.76 2.84
CA PHE A 196 2.88 10.78 3.90
C PHE A 196 1.46 10.91 4.45
N HIS A 197 0.81 9.77 4.71
CA HIS A 197 -0.49 9.78 5.36
C HIS A 197 -0.57 8.61 6.35
N LEU A 198 -0.54 8.91 7.64
CA LEU A 198 -0.66 7.94 8.71
C LEU A 198 -1.90 8.27 9.52
N ARG A 199 -2.89 7.41 9.50
CA ARG A 199 -4.15 7.68 10.19
C ARG A 199 -4.75 6.43 10.82
N VAL A 200 -5.15 6.54 12.08
CA VAL A 200 -6.12 5.60 12.65
C VAL A 200 -7.49 6.19 12.39
N MET A 201 -8.23 5.59 11.47
CA MET A 201 -9.43 6.22 10.93
C MET A 201 -10.72 5.43 11.23
N TYR A 202 -11.83 6.14 11.14
CA TYR A 202 -13.17 5.61 10.96
C TYR A 202 -13.86 6.44 9.88
N ASN A 203 -13.69 6.04 8.65
CA ASN A 203 -14.34 6.66 7.51
C ASN A 203 -15.54 5.80 7.10
N GLN A 204 -16.75 6.29 7.32
CA GLN A 204 -18.00 5.54 7.06
C GLN A 204 -18.20 5.12 5.59
N LYS A 205 -17.45 5.72 4.65
CA LYS A 205 -17.42 5.27 3.25
C LYS A 205 -16.76 3.90 3.11
N TYR A 206 -15.77 3.59 3.97
CA TYR A 206 -14.94 2.39 3.84
C TYR A 206 -14.98 1.48 5.06
N ASN A 207 -15.37 2.01 6.24
CA ASN A 207 -15.19 1.32 7.52
C ASN A 207 -16.50 1.19 8.30
N THR A 208 -16.59 0.15 9.11
CA THR A 208 -17.65 -0.07 10.10
C THR A 208 -17.20 0.25 11.52
N GLY A 209 -15.90 0.44 11.75
CA GLY A 209 -15.31 0.84 13.01
C GLY A 209 -13.90 1.42 12.87
N PRO A 210 -13.35 2.03 13.91
CA PRO A 210 -12.00 2.57 13.87
C PRO A 210 -10.94 1.46 13.94
N GLY A 211 -9.73 1.77 13.43
CA GLY A 211 -8.54 0.95 13.62
C GLY A 211 -8.07 0.91 15.07
N ARG A 212 -7.16 0.00 15.41
CA ARG A 212 -6.58 -0.14 16.77
C ARG A 212 -5.34 0.72 16.98
N GLY A 213 -4.58 1.04 15.94
CA GLY A 213 -3.37 1.85 16.06
C GLY A 213 -2.38 1.65 14.93
N VAL A 214 -1.35 2.50 14.93
CA VAL A 214 -0.20 2.43 14.02
C VAL A 214 1.07 2.54 14.86
N LYS A 215 2.04 1.61 14.70
CA LYS A 215 3.23 1.56 15.55
C LYS A 215 4.51 1.20 14.78
N ASN A 216 5.63 1.80 15.20
CA ASN A 216 6.96 1.47 14.67
C ASN A 216 7.04 1.63 13.14
N ILE A 217 6.82 2.83 12.65
CA ILE A 217 6.89 3.15 11.24
C ILE A 217 8.19 3.89 10.94
N THR A 218 8.89 3.46 9.90
CA THR A 218 10.13 4.08 9.45
C THR A 218 10.04 4.54 8.01
N PHE A 219 10.34 5.81 7.78
CA PHE A 219 10.61 6.39 6.48
C PHE A 219 12.09 6.73 6.41
N ARG A 220 12.85 6.07 5.53
CA ARG A 220 14.29 6.24 5.41
C ARG A 220 14.71 6.49 3.97
N ASN A 221 15.61 7.47 3.76
CA ASN A 221 16.10 7.80 2.43
C ASN A 221 14.97 8.11 1.45
N ILE A 222 14.05 8.98 1.84
CA ILE A 222 12.94 9.39 0.97
C ILE A 222 13.28 10.70 0.29
N SER A 223 13.15 10.74 -1.02
CA SER A 223 13.26 11.99 -1.79
C SER A 223 11.97 12.30 -2.52
N CYS A 224 11.59 13.58 -2.53
CA CYS A 224 10.46 14.06 -3.32
C CYS A 224 10.90 15.30 -4.11
N THR A 225 10.68 15.27 -5.42
CA THR A 225 10.89 16.40 -6.32
C THR A 225 9.53 16.94 -6.78
N GLY A 226 9.47 18.23 -7.06
CA GLY A 226 8.21 18.86 -7.43
C GLY A 226 7.45 19.44 -6.23
N LYS A 227 6.18 19.68 -6.41
CA LYS A 227 5.30 20.27 -5.40
C LYS A 227 4.20 19.28 -5.06
N TYR A 228 3.97 19.07 -3.79
CA TYR A 228 2.73 18.45 -3.30
C TYR A 228 1.83 19.56 -2.73
N ILE A 229 0.54 19.39 -2.88
CA ILE A 229 -0.43 20.46 -2.61
C ILE A 229 -0.77 20.49 -1.13
N ASN A 230 -0.99 19.32 -0.52
CA ASN A 230 -1.51 19.23 0.84
C ASN A 230 -0.42 18.85 1.85
N PRO A 231 -0.47 19.40 3.08
CA PRO A 231 0.37 18.93 4.16
C PRO A 231 0.16 17.43 4.40
N SER A 232 1.25 16.70 4.63
CA SER A 232 1.18 15.31 5.09
C SER A 232 0.41 15.20 6.41
N LEU A 233 -0.37 14.14 6.61
CA LEU A 233 -1.20 13.97 7.80
C LEU A 233 -0.67 12.86 8.70
N ILE A 234 -0.65 13.12 10.02
CA ILE A 234 -0.45 12.09 11.04
C ILE A 234 -1.49 12.29 12.14
N GLU A 235 -2.44 11.35 12.28
CA GLU A 235 -3.57 11.46 13.19
C GLU A 235 -3.93 10.12 13.84
N GLY A 236 -3.93 10.07 15.18
CA GLY A 236 -4.54 8.99 15.94
C GLY A 236 -6.06 9.21 16.12
N TYR A 237 -6.78 8.22 16.59
CA TYR A 237 -8.23 8.29 16.74
C TYR A 237 -8.68 8.71 18.16
N ASP A 238 -8.11 8.09 19.18
CA ASP A 238 -8.36 8.40 20.59
C ASP A 238 -7.16 8.01 21.47
N LYS A 239 -7.29 8.17 22.80
CA LYS A 239 -6.22 7.88 23.77
C LYS A 239 -5.72 6.42 23.77
N ASN A 240 -6.51 5.48 23.24
CA ASN A 240 -6.18 4.05 23.18
C ASN A 240 -5.77 3.62 21.77
N ARG A 241 -6.09 4.42 20.74
CA ARG A 241 -5.88 4.14 19.32
C ARG A 241 -4.99 5.21 18.73
N LYS A 242 -3.70 5.05 18.94
CA LYS A 242 -2.69 6.08 18.69
C LYS A 242 -1.81 5.73 17.48
N ILE A 243 -1.07 6.74 17.05
CA ILE A 243 0.12 6.55 16.22
C ILE A 243 1.34 6.70 17.10
N GLU A 244 2.21 5.69 17.13
CA GLU A 244 3.34 5.63 18.04
C GLU A 244 4.65 5.25 17.33
N ASN A 245 5.73 5.93 17.68
CA ASN A 245 7.07 5.61 17.25
C ASN A 245 7.26 5.68 15.73
N VAL A 246 7.15 6.88 15.18
CA VAL A 246 7.41 7.17 13.76
C VAL A 246 8.79 7.80 13.61
N LEU A 247 9.61 7.25 12.72
CA LEU A 247 10.93 7.75 12.39
C LEU A 247 10.99 8.23 10.95
N PHE A 248 11.38 9.48 10.76
CA PHE A 248 11.80 10.06 9.48
C PHE A 248 13.33 10.21 9.49
N GLU A 249 14.03 9.51 8.62
CA GLU A 249 15.49 9.50 8.55
C GLU A 249 15.95 9.81 7.12
N ASN A 250 16.79 10.84 6.99
CA ASN A 250 17.33 11.26 5.70
C ASN A 250 16.24 11.56 4.64
N ILE A 251 15.36 12.51 4.95
CA ILE A 251 14.31 12.97 4.03
C ILE A 251 14.81 14.18 3.24
N VAL A 252 14.63 14.16 1.93
CA VAL A 252 15.06 15.22 1.01
C VAL A 252 13.88 15.73 0.20
N LEU A 253 13.51 16.99 0.37
CA LEU A 253 12.45 17.63 -0.42
C LEU A 253 13.05 18.72 -1.32
N ASN A 254 12.88 18.58 -2.62
CA ASN A 254 13.42 19.51 -3.62
C ASN A 254 14.93 19.80 -3.43
N GLY A 255 15.72 18.76 -3.19
CA GLY A 255 17.16 18.85 -2.95
C GLY A 255 17.57 19.35 -1.57
N LYS A 256 16.63 19.72 -0.71
CA LYS A 256 16.89 20.17 0.66
C LYS A 256 16.66 19.02 1.65
N ARG A 257 17.69 18.70 2.44
CA ARG A 257 17.54 17.77 3.57
C ARG A 257 16.67 18.38 4.66
N ILE A 258 15.72 17.62 5.15
CA ILE A 258 14.74 18.02 6.15
C ILE A 258 15.26 17.64 7.55
N THR A 259 15.19 18.58 8.47
CA THR A 259 15.70 18.43 9.85
C THR A 259 14.65 18.64 10.93
N SER A 260 13.42 19.04 10.55
CA SER A 260 12.32 19.29 11.49
C SER A 260 10.97 18.90 10.89
N LEU A 261 10.00 18.58 11.75
CA LEU A 261 8.62 18.29 11.32
C LEU A 261 7.96 19.47 10.60
N LYS A 262 8.32 20.70 10.98
CA LYS A 262 7.82 21.90 10.30
C LYS A 262 8.30 21.97 8.85
N GLU A 263 9.56 21.63 8.59
CA GLU A 263 10.10 21.59 7.23
C GLU A 263 9.52 20.46 6.41
N LEU A 264 9.12 19.34 7.06
CA LEU A 264 8.47 18.22 6.43
C LEU A 264 7.01 18.48 6.04
N ASN A 265 6.46 19.64 6.45
CA ASN A 265 5.08 20.05 6.19
C ASN A 265 4.06 18.98 6.64
N ILE A 266 4.20 18.54 7.89
CA ILE A 266 3.28 17.58 8.50
C ILE A 266 2.23 18.31 9.33
N ASP A 267 0.96 18.04 9.05
CA ASP A 267 -0.17 18.34 9.91
C ASP A 267 -0.30 17.22 10.95
N LYS A 268 0.35 17.42 12.09
CA LYS A 268 0.28 16.50 13.21
C LYS A 268 -0.95 16.81 14.04
N LYS A 269 -1.88 15.89 14.08
CA LYS A 269 -3.13 15.97 14.87
C LYS A 269 -2.97 15.31 16.25
N ASP A 270 -4.10 14.99 16.87
CA ASP A 270 -4.16 14.40 18.21
C ASP A 270 -3.73 12.92 18.23
N PHE A 271 -3.44 12.43 19.43
CA PHE A 271 -3.11 11.02 19.73
C PHE A 271 -1.91 10.46 18.95
N VAL A 272 -0.87 11.29 18.82
CA VAL A 272 0.38 10.95 18.14
C VAL A 272 1.55 11.08 19.10
N GLU A 273 2.31 9.99 19.29
CA GLU A 273 3.42 9.93 20.23
C GLU A 273 4.74 9.52 19.57
N LYS A 274 5.86 10.09 20.05
CA LYS A 274 7.23 9.70 19.67
C LYS A 274 7.52 9.80 18.16
N ILE A 275 7.27 10.95 17.56
CA ILE A 275 7.77 11.24 16.21
C ILE A 275 9.20 11.76 16.30
N ARG A 276 10.10 11.23 15.47
CA ARG A 276 11.51 11.59 15.42
C ARG A 276 11.94 11.90 13.99
N ILE A 277 12.81 12.90 13.84
CA ILE A 277 13.54 13.18 12.60
C ILE A 277 15.04 13.03 12.88
N LYS A 278 15.76 12.43 11.91
CA LYS A 278 17.22 12.26 11.96
C LYS A 278 17.88 12.68 10.64
#